data_b506f07260c9dc2639e3626e8b7e26e4
#
_entry.id   b506f07260c9dc2639e3626e8b7e26e4
#
_cell.length_a   1.000
_cell.length_b   1.000
_cell.length_c   1.000
_cell.angle_alpha   90.00
_cell.angle_beta   90.00
_cell.angle_gamma   90.00
#
_symmetry.space_group_name_H-M   'P 1'
#
loop_
_entity.id
_entity.type
_entity.pdbx_description
1 polymer ?
#
loop_
_entity_poly.entity_id
_entity_poly.type
_entity_poly.pdbx_seq_one_letter_code
_entity_poly.pdbx_strand_id
1 'polypeptide(L)'
;MNTSPATLPPAPARAPRLSAADWAQVALDVIAEQGVAAVAVEPLARRLGVTKGSFYWHFPSRDALLQAALERWEEVEQQQVFGSLEEEPDPRERLRRLFQLVGHETRPHAIYSELLKALEHPAVAPVIQRVSQRRLEYLTASFRQAGLSRNEAQNRARLTYAAYVGFLQLRPHQPKMTHEEFEEYLE
;
A
#
# COMPACT_ATOMS: atom_id res chain seq x y z
N MET A 1 44.53 -40.72 -33.54
CA MET A 1 43.51 -39.70 -33.84
C MET A 1 42.50 -39.75 -32.73
N ASN A 2 42.58 -38.80 -31.81
CA ASN A 2 41.79 -38.76 -30.57
C ASN A 2 40.74 -37.66 -30.73
N THR A 3 39.50 -38.02 -31.02
CA THR A 3 38.39 -37.08 -31.13
C THR A 3 37.77 -36.89 -29.75
N SER A 4 38.04 -35.75 -29.13
CA SER A 4 37.41 -35.29 -27.88
C SER A 4 35.92 -35.02 -28.13
N PRO A 5 34.98 -35.47 -27.27
CA PRO A 5 33.55 -35.14 -27.43
C PRO A 5 33.30 -33.68 -27.09
N ALA A 6 32.66 -32.96 -28.00
CA ALA A 6 32.21 -31.59 -27.80
C ALA A 6 31.16 -31.53 -26.67
N THR A 7 31.46 -30.81 -25.59
CA THR A 7 30.55 -30.53 -24.51
C THR A 7 29.48 -29.53 -24.97
N LEU A 8 28.21 -29.95 -25.00
CA LEU A 8 27.07 -29.06 -25.24
C LEU A 8 27.01 -27.95 -24.19
N PRO A 9 26.74 -26.70 -24.60
CA PRO A 9 26.56 -25.61 -23.64
C PRO A 9 25.35 -25.89 -22.73
N PRO A 10 25.41 -25.47 -21.44
CA PRO A 10 24.30 -25.65 -20.51
C PRO A 10 23.06 -24.93 -21.05
N ALA A 11 21.90 -25.58 -20.90
CA ALA A 11 20.61 -25.00 -21.26
C ALA A 11 20.40 -23.68 -20.51
N PRO A 12 19.84 -22.64 -21.17
CA PRO A 12 19.59 -21.36 -20.51
C PRO A 12 18.69 -21.57 -19.27
N ALA A 13 19.11 -20.98 -18.15
CA ALA A 13 18.36 -21.03 -16.90
C ALA A 13 16.92 -20.54 -17.17
N ARG A 14 15.95 -21.39 -16.85
CA ARG A 14 14.52 -21.10 -17.03
C ARG A 14 14.20 -19.87 -16.17
N ALA A 15 13.74 -18.78 -16.80
CA ALA A 15 13.32 -17.58 -16.10
C ALA A 15 12.36 -17.96 -14.95
N PRO A 16 12.49 -17.34 -13.76
CA PRO A 16 11.62 -17.64 -12.64
C PRO A 16 10.16 -17.50 -13.08
N ARG A 17 9.35 -18.53 -12.79
CA ARG A 17 7.91 -18.49 -13.12
C ARG A 17 7.27 -17.40 -12.28
N LEU A 18 6.59 -16.45 -12.91
CA LEU A 18 5.78 -15.46 -12.24
C LEU A 18 4.73 -16.13 -11.33
N SER A 19 4.58 -15.59 -10.15
CA SER A 19 3.60 -16.02 -9.16
C SER A 19 2.35 -15.11 -9.19
N ALA A 20 1.26 -15.54 -8.54
CA ALA A 20 0.10 -14.69 -8.30
C ALA A 20 0.48 -13.39 -7.53
N ALA A 21 1.45 -13.48 -6.63
CA ALA A 21 1.95 -12.33 -5.87
C ALA A 21 2.64 -11.28 -6.77
N ASP A 22 3.34 -11.71 -7.83
CA ASP A 22 3.97 -10.78 -8.79
C ASP A 22 2.92 -10.00 -9.57
N TRP A 23 1.84 -10.67 -10.00
CA TRP A 23 0.71 -10.03 -10.66
C TRP A 23 0.00 -9.03 -9.73
N ALA A 24 -0.25 -9.42 -8.49
CA ALA A 24 -0.87 -8.55 -7.48
C ALA A 24 0.02 -7.33 -7.20
N GLN A 25 1.34 -7.51 -7.11
CA GLN A 25 2.27 -6.41 -6.90
C GLN A 25 2.27 -5.41 -8.06
N VAL A 26 2.32 -5.90 -9.30
CA VAL A 26 2.29 -5.02 -10.48
C VAL A 26 0.94 -4.33 -10.61
N ALA A 27 -0.16 -4.96 -10.20
CA ALA A 27 -1.46 -4.30 -10.15
C ALA A 27 -1.46 -3.14 -9.12
N LEU A 28 -0.86 -3.33 -7.95
CA LEU A 28 -0.67 -2.25 -6.96
C LEU A 28 0.20 -1.12 -7.49
N ASP A 29 1.23 -1.45 -8.27
CA ASP A 29 2.09 -0.47 -8.92
C ASP A 29 1.30 0.41 -9.90
N VAL A 30 0.45 -0.22 -10.70
CA VAL A 30 -0.43 0.49 -11.65
C VAL A 30 -1.49 1.32 -10.90
N ILE A 31 -2.04 0.81 -9.81
CA ILE A 31 -2.96 1.60 -8.97
C ILE A 31 -2.27 2.86 -8.45
N ALA A 32 -1.06 2.76 -7.91
CA ALA A 32 -0.31 3.91 -7.40
C ALA A 32 0.00 4.97 -8.47
N GLU A 33 0.23 4.54 -9.71
CA GLU A 33 0.66 5.39 -10.83
C GLU A 33 -0.51 5.98 -11.62
N GLN A 34 -1.62 5.23 -11.78
CA GLN A 34 -2.67 5.51 -12.76
C GLN A 34 -4.09 5.27 -12.23
N GLY A 35 -4.23 4.79 -10.98
CA GLY A 35 -5.51 4.50 -10.37
C GLY A 35 -6.08 3.12 -10.71
N VAL A 36 -7.18 2.76 -10.02
CA VAL A 36 -7.82 1.43 -10.11
C VAL A 36 -8.33 1.10 -11.51
N ALA A 37 -8.82 2.09 -12.23
CA ALA A 37 -9.36 1.91 -13.59
C ALA A 37 -8.31 1.43 -14.60
N ALA A 38 -7.04 1.76 -14.38
CA ALA A 38 -5.94 1.38 -15.26
C ALA A 38 -5.50 -0.10 -15.10
N VAL A 39 -5.96 -0.79 -14.07
CA VAL A 39 -5.66 -2.22 -13.88
C VAL A 39 -6.34 -3.02 -14.98
N ALA A 40 -5.59 -3.51 -15.96
CA ALA A 40 -6.07 -4.32 -17.07
C ALA A 40 -5.07 -5.42 -17.42
N VAL A 41 -5.57 -6.60 -17.84
CA VAL A 41 -4.75 -7.80 -18.02
C VAL A 41 -3.62 -7.60 -19.04
N GLU A 42 -3.92 -6.98 -20.18
CA GLU A 42 -2.94 -6.82 -21.27
C GLU A 42 -1.81 -5.85 -20.93
N PRO A 43 -2.05 -4.65 -20.38
CA PRO A 43 -1.00 -3.77 -19.89
C PRO A 43 -0.13 -4.42 -18.82
N LEU A 44 -0.73 -5.15 -17.88
CA LEU A 44 0.02 -5.85 -16.82
C LEU A 44 0.89 -6.98 -17.38
N ALA A 45 0.36 -7.81 -18.30
CA ALA A 45 1.11 -8.85 -18.96
C ALA A 45 2.33 -8.28 -19.71
N ARG A 46 2.14 -7.16 -20.42
CA ARG A 46 3.23 -6.44 -21.11
C ARG A 46 4.28 -5.93 -20.13
N ARG A 47 3.87 -5.37 -19.02
CA ARG A 47 4.78 -4.86 -17.97
C ARG A 47 5.58 -5.98 -17.31
N LEU A 48 4.99 -7.18 -17.20
CA LEU A 48 5.63 -8.39 -16.67
C LEU A 48 6.45 -9.16 -17.72
N GLY A 49 6.40 -8.76 -19.00
CA GLY A 49 7.12 -9.45 -20.08
C GLY A 49 6.57 -10.83 -20.41
N VAL A 50 5.27 -11.08 -20.19
CA VAL A 50 4.59 -12.35 -20.40
C VAL A 50 3.38 -12.23 -21.31
N THR A 51 2.83 -13.38 -21.73
CA THR A 51 1.61 -13.42 -22.53
C THR A 51 0.36 -13.25 -21.68
N LYS A 52 -0.74 -12.74 -22.27
CA LYS A 52 -2.06 -12.67 -21.62
C LYS A 52 -2.52 -14.05 -21.12
N GLY A 53 -2.16 -15.14 -21.80
CA GLY A 53 -2.48 -16.50 -21.36
C GLY A 53 -1.87 -16.87 -20.02
N SER A 54 -0.70 -16.31 -19.68
CA SER A 54 -0.06 -16.53 -18.37
C SER A 54 -0.91 -16.02 -17.20
N PHE A 55 -1.70 -14.96 -17.39
CA PHE A 55 -2.60 -14.41 -16.39
C PHE A 55 -3.64 -15.43 -15.91
N TYR A 56 -4.29 -16.13 -16.85
CA TYR A 56 -5.39 -17.04 -16.54
C TYR A 56 -4.97 -18.32 -15.79
N TRP A 57 -3.65 -18.58 -15.68
CA TRP A 57 -3.12 -19.60 -14.78
C TRP A 57 -3.15 -19.18 -13.30
N HIS A 58 -3.23 -17.89 -13.01
CA HIS A 58 -3.20 -17.33 -11.67
C HIS A 58 -4.55 -16.78 -11.23
N PHE A 59 -5.29 -16.14 -12.15
CA PHE A 59 -6.54 -15.45 -11.83
C PHE A 59 -7.61 -15.73 -12.87
N PRO A 60 -8.85 -16.07 -12.42
CA PRO A 60 -9.97 -16.31 -13.34
C PRO A 60 -10.46 -15.03 -14.01
N SER A 61 -10.25 -13.85 -13.39
CA SER A 61 -10.71 -12.57 -13.89
C SER A 61 -9.85 -11.40 -13.42
N ARG A 62 -10.01 -10.23 -14.06
CA ARG A 62 -9.42 -8.96 -13.61
C ARG A 62 -9.83 -8.62 -12.17
N ASP A 63 -11.08 -8.87 -11.82
CA ASP A 63 -11.60 -8.54 -10.49
C ASP A 63 -11.01 -9.45 -9.41
N ALA A 64 -10.73 -10.71 -9.73
CA ALA A 64 -10.01 -11.60 -8.82
C ALA A 64 -8.56 -11.12 -8.57
N LEU A 65 -7.88 -10.63 -9.60
CA LEU A 65 -6.57 -9.99 -9.42
C LEU A 65 -6.66 -8.73 -8.57
N LEU A 66 -7.65 -7.86 -8.85
CA LEU A 66 -7.83 -6.63 -8.07
C LEU A 66 -8.08 -6.96 -6.60
N GLN A 67 -8.93 -7.94 -6.31
CA GLN A 67 -9.18 -8.41 -4.95
C GLN A 67 -7.89 -8.87 -4.27
N ALA A 68 -7.11 -9.73 -4.91
CA ALA A 68 -5.84 -10.22 -4.38
C ALA A 68 -4.81 -9.09 -4.17
N ALA A 69 -4.78 -8.10 -5.06
CA ALA A 69 -3.92 -6.93 -4.93
C ALA A 69 -4.32 -6.08 -3.71
N LEU A 70 -5.62 -5.85 -3.51
CA LEU A 70 -6.13 -5.09 -2.37
C LEU A 70 -5.88 -5.81 -1.04
N GLU A 71 -6.08 -7.13 -0.98
CA GLU A 71 -5.79 -7.96 0.20
C GLU A 71 -4.30 -7.89 0.56
N ARG A 72 -3.41 -8.03 -0.44
CA ARG A 72 -1.97 -7.89 -0.25
C ARG A 72 -1.60 -6.51 0.28
N TRP A 73 -2.18 -5.45 -0.27
CA TRP A 73 -1.94 -4.10 0.21
C TRP A 73 -2.39 -3.91 1.66
N GLU A 74 -3.57 -4.41 2.01
CA GLU A 74 -4.12 -4.34 3.37
C GLU A 74 -3.22 -5.06 4.38
N GLU A 75 -2.69 -6.25 4.02
CA GLU A 75 -1.74 -7.01 4.86
C GLU A 75 -0.42 -6.27 5.07
N VAL A 76 0.18 -5.77 3.98
CA VAL A 76 1.46 -5.04 4.03
C VAL A 76 1.32 -3.76 4.85
N GLU A 77 0.23 -3.02 4.64
CA GLU A 77 -0.06 -1.80 5.37
C GLU A 77 -0.20 -2.06 6.87
N GLN A 78 -0.91 -3.11 7.24
CA GLN A 78 -1.05 -3.51 8.63
C GLN A 78 0.29 -3.85 9.29
N GLN A 79 1.13 -4.63 8.62
CA GLN A 79 2.43 -5.03 9.15
C GLN A 79 3.41 -3.86 9.25
N GLN A 80 3.50 -3.03 8.22
CA GLN A 80 4.49 -1.95 8.16
C GLN A 80 4.13 -0.74 9.02
N VAL A 81 2.85 -0.36 9.08
CA VAL A 81 2.44 0.82 9.86
C VAL A 81 2.27 0.47 11.33
N PHE A 82 1.52 -0.57 11.65
CA PHE A 82 1.20 -0.87 13.05
C PHE A 82 2.26 -1.73 13.73
N GLY A 83 2.84 -2.72 13.04
CA GLY A 83 3.85 -3.60 13.64
C GLY A 83 5.08 -2.84 14.13
N SER A 84 5.59 -1.88 13.37
CA SER A 84 6.75 -1.07 13.77
C SER A 84 6.47 -0.09 14.91
N LEU A 85 5.20 0.29 15.11
CA LEU A 85 4.80 1.22 16.16
C LEU A 85 4.49 0.51 17.49
N GLU A 86 4.13 -0.77 17.46
CA GLU A 86 3.84 -1.55 18.67
C GLU A 86 5.08 -1.77 19.55
N GLU A 87 6.28 -1.70 18.96
CA GLU A 87 7.56 -1.82 19.67
C GLU A 87 7.88 -0.59 20.55
N GLU A 88 7.21 0.55 20.30
CA GLU A 88 7.42 1.78 21.08
C GLU A 88 6.49 1.80 22.31
N PRO A 89 7.03 1.71 23.55
CA PRO A 89 6.23 1.64 24.75
C PRO A 89 5.59 2.97 25.15
N ASP A 90 6.20 4.12 24.80
CA ASP A 90 5.62 5.44 25.11
C ASP A 90 4.55 5.81 24.10
N PRO A 91 3.28 5.97 24.53
CA PRO A 91 2.19 6.31 23.62
C PRO A 91 2.35 7.64 22.88
N ARG A 92 3.04 8.63 23.49
CA ARG A 92 3.27 9.93 22.86
C ARG A 92 4.32 9.82 21.79
N GLU A 93 5.41 9.12 22.06
CA GLU A 93 6.46 8.87 21.07
C GLU A 93 5.95 7.99 19.94
N ARG A 94 5.06 7.04 20.23
CA ARG A 94 4.38 6.21 19.22
C ARG A 94 3.53 7.06 18.27
N LEU A 95 2.77 8.01 18.79
CA LEU A 95 2.01 8.96 17.96
C LEU A 95 2.92 9.85 17.13
N ARG A 96 4.01 10.36 17.71
CA ARG A 96 5.00 11.17 16.99
C ARG A 96 5.61 10.41 15.83
N ARG A 97 6.04 9.17 16.03
CA ARG A 97 6.56 8.30 14.97
C ARG A 97 5.51 8.02 13.90
N LEU A 98 4.25 7.79 14.28
CA LEU A 98 3.17 7.63 13.31
C LEU A 98 3.05 8.87 12.41
N PHE A 99 3.09 10.07 12.96
CA PHE A 99 3.00 11.29 12.18
C PHE A 99 4.23 11.50 11.29
N GLN A 100 5.42 11.19 11.76
CA GLN A 100 6.63 11.21 10.93
C GLN A 100 6.52 10.24 9.74
N LEU A 101 6.03 9.02 9.95
CA LEU A 101 5.79 8.07 8.86
C LEU A 101 4.82 8.61 7.79
N VAL A 102 3.79 9.35 8.22
CA VAL A 102 2.82 9.98 7.31
C VAL A 102 3.45 11.11 6.48
N GLY A 103 4.41 11.84 7.02
CA GLY A 103 5.10 12.93 6.34
C GLY A 103 5.96 12.48 5.17
N HIS A 104 6.46 11.25 5.21
CA HIS A 104 7.26 10.72 4.13
C HIS A 104 6.41 10.29 2.94
N GLU A 105 6.93 10.56 1.73
CA GLU A 105 6.30 10.10 0.49
C GLU A 105 6.56 8.59 0.32
N THR A 106 5.55 7.79 0.61
CA THR A 106 5.65 6.35 0.49
C THR A 106 4.67 5.81 -0.56
N ARG A 107 5.03 4.70 -1.20
CA ARG A 107 4.17 4.01 -2.16
C ARG A 107 2.82 3.58 -1.56
N PRO A 108 2.73 3.08 -0.32
CA PRO A 108 1.46 2.80 0.34
C PRO A 108 0.51 4.00 0.39
N HIS A 109 1.02 5.21 0.60
CA HIS A 109 0.21 6.44 0.61
C HIS A 109 -0.33 6.78 -0.78
N ALA A 110 0.48 6.59 -1.84
CA ALA A 110 0.03 6.78 -3.21
C ALA A 110 -1.10 5.80 -3.56
N ILE A 111 -0.95 4.51 -3.23
CA ILE A 111 -2.02 3.51 -3.40
C ILE A 111 -3.27 3.94 -2.66
N TYR A 112 -3.16 4.30 -1.37
CA TYR A 112 -4.31 4.70 -0.57
C TYR A 112 -5.04 5.91 -1.14
N SER A 113 -4.29 6.94 -1.60
CA SER A 113 -4.87 8.11 -2.26
C SER A 113 -5.68 7.74 -3.49
N GLU A 114 -5.18 6.83 -4.34
CA GLU A 114 -5.89 6.37 -5.54
C GLU A 114 -7.10 5.49 -5.20
N LEU A 115 -7.02 4.68 -4.14
CA LEU A 115 -8.16 3.88 -3.67
C LEU A 115 -9.28 4.76 -3.13
N LEU A 116 -8.98 5.86 -2.44
CA LEU A 116 -9.98 6.83 -1.97
C LEU A 116 -10.74 7.50 -3.12
N LYS A 117 -10.14 7.63 -4.30
CA LYS A 117 -10.80 8.16 -5.51
C LYS A 117 -11.71 7.13 -6.18
N ALA A 118 -11.60 5.86 -5.81
CA ALA A 118 -12.30 4.74 -6.43
C ALA A 118 -13.34 4.08 -5.49
N LEU A 119 -13.90 4.81 -4.55
CA LEU A 119 -14.87 4.30 -3.56
C LEU A 119 -16.17 3.77 -4.18
N GLU A 120 -16.50 4.18 -5.40
CA GLU A 120 -17.62 3.62 -6.18
C GLU A 120 -17.37 2.16 -6.62
N HIS A 121 -16.12 1.71 -6.62
CA HIS A 121 -15.79 0.36 -7.07
C HIS A 121 -16.12 -0.67 -5.96
N PRO A 122 -16.91 -1.72 -6.26
CA PRO A 122 -17.43 -2.65 -5.25
C PRO A 122 -16.34 -3.45 -4.51
N ALA A 123 -15.18 -3.67 -5.13
CA ALA A 123 -14.04 -4.33 -4.45
C ALA A 123 -13.26 -3.36 -3.56
N VAL A 124 -13.28 -2.05 -3.82
CA VAL A 124 -12.47 -1.05 -3.11
C VAL A 124 -13.15 -0.58 -1.82
N ALA A 125 -14.43 -0.24 -1.89
CA ALA A 125 -15.15 0.33 -0.74
C ALA A 125 -15.05 -0.51 0.55
N PRO A 126 -15.25 -1.85 0.52
CA PRO A 126 -15.15 -2.66 1.75
C PRO A 126 -13.73 -2.66 2.35
N VAL A 127 -12.69 -2.67 1.51
CA VAL A 127 -11.28 -2.64 1.96
C VAL A 127 -10.98 -1.30 2.64
N ILE A 128 -11.34 -0.20 2.00
CA ILE A 128 -11.15 1.15 2.55
C ILE A 128 -11.92 1.31 3.86
N GLN A 129 -13.13 0.79 3.96
CA GLN A 129 -13.91 0.83 5.20
C GLN A 129 -13.19 0.12 6.35
N ARG A 130 -12.68 -1.11 6.13
CA ARG A 130 -11.93 -1.86 7.14
C ARG A 130 -10.65 -1.15 7.57
N VAL A 131 -9.88 -0.65 6.60
CA VAL A 131 -8.63 0.07 6.87
C VAL A 131 -8.89 1.36 7.64
N SER A 132 -9.90 2.13 7.24
CA SER A 132 -10.30 3.38 7.93
C SER A 132 -10.72 3.13 9.37
N GLN A 133 -11.53 2.10 9.59
CA GLN A 133 -11.98 1.73 10.93
C GLN A 133 -10.80 1.33 11.81
N ARG A 134 -9.90 0.49 11.32
CA ARG A 134 -8.70 0.04 12.04
C ARG A 134 -7.79 1.20 12.43
N ARG A 135 -7.58 2.14 11.52
CA ARG A 135 -6.80 3.36 11.78
C ARG A 135 -7.43 4.23 12.86
N LEU A 136 -8.75 4.43 12.82
CA LEU A 136 -9.48 5.18 13.85
C LEU A 136 -9.44 4.50 15.21
N GLU A 137 -9.55 3.17 15.26
CA GLU A 137 -9.42 2.39 16.48
C GLU A 137 -8.01 2.52 17.08
N TYR A 138 -6.97 2.37 16.25
CA TYR A 138 -5.58 2.53 16.67
C TYR A 138 -5.30 3.93 17.23
N LEU A 139 -5.68 4.98 16.49
CA LEU A 139 -5.52 6.36 16.95
C LEU A 139 -6.27 6.63 18.26
N THR A 140 -7.50 6.13 18.36
CA THR A 140 -8.30 6.28 19.59
C THR A 140 -7.61 5.60 20.78
N ALA A 141 -7.11 4.37 20.59
CA ALA A 141 -6.38 3.65 21.62
C ALA A 141 -5.10 4.39 22.03
N SER A 142 -4.33 4.88 21.07
CA SER A 142 -3.08 5.61 21.31
C SER A 142 -3.32 6.91 22.07
N PHE A 143 -4.33 7.70 21.71
CA PHE A 143 -4.71 8.90 22.45
C PHE A 143 -5.24 8.60 23.85
N ARG A 144 -5.97 7.48 24.03
CA ARG A 144 -6.38 7.00 25.36
C ARG A 144 -5.18 6.68 26.24
N GLN A 145 -4.19 5.96 25.70
CA GLN A 145 -2.96 5.61 26.42
C GLN A 145 -2.11 6.85 26.73
N ALA A 146 -2.16 7.88 25.88
CA ALA A 146 -1.52 9.18 26.14
C ALA A 146 -2.24 10.04 27.19
N GLY A 147 -3.36 9.55 27.78
CA GLY A 147 -4.05 10.18 28.92
C GLY A 147 -5.32 10.96 28.58
N LEU A 148 -5.77 11.00 27.32
CA LEU A 148 -7.02 11.67 26.97
C LEU A 148 -8.25 10.89 27.47
N SER A 149 -9.33 11.59 27.78
CA SER A 149 -10.62 10.96 28.06
C SER A 149 -11.15 10.23 26.80
N ARG A 150 -12.14 9.34 26.98
CA ARG A 150 -12.70 8.58 25.85
C ARG A 150 -13.21 9.48 24.73
N ASN A 151 -13.97 10.51 25.07
CA ASN A 151 -14.57 11.42 24.09
C ASN A 151 -13.50 12.26 23.39
N GLU A 152 -12.53 12.79 24.12
CA GLU A 152 -11.40 13.54 23.55
C GLU A 152 -10.57 12.69 22.61
N ALA A 153 -10.24 11.45 23.01
CA ALA A 153 -9.48 10.52 22.17
C ALA A 153 -10.20 10.20 20.86
N GLN A 154 -11.52 9.93 20.92
CA GLN A 154 -12.31 9.69 19.71
C GLN A 154 -12.36 10.91 18.79
N ASN A 155 -12.59 12.10 19.33
CA ASN A 155 -12.63 13.33 18.54
C ASN A 155 -11.27 13.65 17.95
N ARG A 156 -10.19 13.49 18.71
CA ARG A 156 -8.83 13.68 18.25
C ARG A 156 -8.48 12.69 17.15
N ALA A 157 -8.82 11.41 17.31
CA ALA A 157 -8.59 10.38 16.30
C ALA A 157 -9.29 10.70 14.97
N ARG A 158 -10.57 11.13 15.04
CA ARG A 158 -11.31 11.55 13.83
C ARG A 158 -10.68 12.74 13.14
N LEU A 159 -10.30 13.77 13.91
CA LEU A 159 -9.64 14.97 13.34
C LEU A 159 -8.31 14.62 12.71
N THR A 160 -7.47 13.85 13.39
CA THR A 160 -6.17 13.39 12.90
C THR A 160 -6.32 12.59 11.60
N TYR A 161 -7.27 11.66 11.58
CA TYR A 161 -7.49 10.85 10.39
C TYR A 161 -8.04 11.66 9.22
N ALA A 162 -8.96 12.60 9.47
CA ALA A 162 -9.47 13.51 8.45
C ALA A 162 -8.37 14.43 7.90
N ALA A 163 -7.48 14.94 8.75
CA ALA A 163 -6.32 15.73 8.34
C ALA A 163 -5.38 14.91 7.45
N TYR A 164 -5.09 13.66 7.82
CA TYR A 164 -4.29 12.75 7.01
C TYR A 164 -4.90 12.51 5.61
N VAL A 165 -6.18 12.19 5.54
CA VAL A 165 -6.87 11.99 4.25
C VAL A 165 -6.84 13.27 3.42
N GLY A 166 -7.11 14.42 4.04
CA GLY A 166 -7.00 15.73 3.39
C GLY A 166 -5.60 16.01 2.85
N PHE A 167 -4.57 15.76 3.66
CA PHE A 167 -3.17 15.89 3.26
C PHE A 167 -2.85 15.05 2.03
N LEU A 168 -3.24 13.77 1.99
CA LEU A 168 -3.01 12.90 0.84
C LEU A 168 -3.67 13.41 -0.44
N GLN A 169 -4.87 13.98 -0.34
CA GLN A 169 -5.62 14.49 -1.50
C GLN A 169 -5.09 15.85 -1.98
N LEU A 170 -4.61 16.69 -1.08
CA LEU A 170 -4.10 18.02 -1.41
C LEU A 170 -2.64 18.00 -1.89
N ARG A 171 -1.85 17.05 -1.41
CA ARG A 171 -0.41 16.95 -1.68
C ARG A 171 -0.01 17.04 -3.15
N PRO A 172 -0.71 16.44 -4.13
CA PRO A 172 -0.35 16.58 -5.54
C PRO A 172 -0.48 18.01 -6.08
N HIS A 173 -1.20 18.87 -5.37
CA HIS A 173 -1.52 20.25 -5.75
C HIS A 173 -0.77 21.31 -4.94
N GLN A 174 0.05 20.88 -3.98
CA GLN A 174 0.80 21.77 -3.10
C GLN A 174 2.31 21.68 -3.37
N PRO A 175 3.08 22.75 -3.09
CA PRO A 175 4.54 22.66 -3.05
C PRO A 175 4.99 21.53 -2.12
N LYS A 176 6.06 20.84 -2.49
CA LYS A 176 6.64 19.82 -1.60
C LYS A 176 7.13 20.50 -0.34
N MET A 177 6.56 20.09 0.78
CA MET A 177 7.02 20.48 2.11
C MET A 177 8.40 19.88 2.37
N THR A 178 9.34 20.68 2.87
CA THR A 178 10.63 20.16 3.32
C THR A 178 10.46 19.34 4.59
N HIS A 179 11.49 18.58 4.97
CA HIS A 179 11.46 17.81 6.23
C HIS A 179 11.34 18.75 7.45
N GLU A 180 12.02 19.89 7.44
CA GLU A 180 12.00 20.91 8.49
C GLU A 180 10.59 21.52 8.65
N GLU A 181 9.98 21.96 7.55
CA GLU A 181 8.59 22.48 7.53
C GLU A 181 7.58 21.43 8.02
N PHE A 182 7.83 20.14 7.75
CA PHE A 182 6.95 19.07 8.22
C PHE A 182 7.12 18.80 9.71
N GLU A 183 8.33 18.82 10.25
CA GLU A 183 8.58 18.69 11.69
C GLU A 183 7.96 19.85 12.47
N GLU A 184 8.08 21.10 12.00
CA GLU A 184 7.40 22.28 12.56
C GLU A 184 5.86 22.13 12.56
N TYR A 185 5.31 21.49 11.52
CA TYR A 185 3.87 21.24 11.42
C TYR A 185 3.37 20.20 12.46
N LEU A 186 4.26 19.33 12.96
CA LEU A 186 3.94 18.30 13.95
C LEU A 186 4.05 18.78 15.42
N GLU A 187 4.69 19.93 15.68
CA GLU A 187 4.80 20.54 17.04
C GLU A 187 3.49 21.22 17.48
#